data_b44eb5f03027ebe2d1ee0147e88291b5
#
_entry.id   b44eb5f03027ebe2d1ee0147e88291b5
#
_cell.length_a   1.000
_cell.length_b   1.000
_cell.length_c   1.000
_cell.angle_alpha   90.00
_cell.angle_beta   90.00
_cell.angle_gamma   90.00
#
_symmetry.space_group_name_H-M   'P 1'
#
loop_
_entity.id
_entity.type
_entity.pdbx_description
1 polymer ?
#
loop_
_entity_poly.entity_id
_entity_poly.type
_entity_poly.pdbx_seq_one_letter_code
_entity_poly.pdbx_strand_id
1 'polypeptide(L)'
;MNIKFNDTVLVLTGKYKGKQGKVLKTDPKGGKVIVEGVAIVHKHEKARKTTDTSRIVTEESPIDVSNVEVVCDKCGKATRVAHSEVDGKKVRVCKKCGAVLDKAYSKKSKTKEVVEEKTEAPKKRTRKRSTKTAEENQETTVESTSAVTGEE
;
A
#
# COMPACT_ATOMS: atom_id res chain seq x y z
N MET A 1 -9.39 -3.85 -19.41
CA MET A 1 -8.62 -2.74 -18.79
C MET A 1 -7.34 -3.29 -18.20
N ASN A 2 -6.20 -2.65 -18.48
CA ASN A 2 -4.88 -3.15 -18.04
C ASN A 2 -4.48 -2.69 -16.63
N ILE A 3 -5.19 -1.72 -16.08
CA ILE A 3 -4.99 -1.16 -14.75
C ILE A 3 -6.01 -1.77 -13.80
N LYS A 4 -5.56 -2.18 -12.63
CA LYS A 4 -6.38 -2.76 -11.56
C LYS A 4 -6.33 -1.92 -10.30
N PHE A 5 -7.25 -2.18 -9.38
CA PHE A 5 -7.24 -1.62 -8.04
C PHE A 5 -5.91 -1.90 -7.33
N ASN A 6 -5.42 -0.93 -6.59
CA ASN A 6 -4.16 -1.00 -5.83
C ASN A 6 -2.87 -1.12 -6.68
N ASP A 7 -2.95 -0.84 -8.00
CA ASP A 7 -1.75 -0.65 -8.82
C ASP A 7 -1.15 0.74 -8.55
N THR A 8 0.17 0.84 -8.56
CA THR A 8 0.86 2.14 -8.57
C THR A 8 0.94 2.64 -10.00
N VAL A 9 0.49 3.86 -10.24
CA VAL A 9 0.48 4.47 -11.59
C VAL A 9 1.20 5.81 -11.60
N LEU A 10 1.76 6.15 -12.76
CA LEU A 10 2.39 7.44 -13.07
C LEU A 10 1.47 8.23 -13.99
N VAL A 11 1.22 9.48 -13.67
CA VAL A 11 0.43 10.40 -14.52
C VAL A 11 1.33 10.99 -15.60
N LEU A 12 0.90 10.85 -16.87
CA LEU A 12 1.68 11.27 -18.05
C LEU A 12 1.40 12.72 -18.45
N THR A 13 0.17 13.21 -18.24
CA THR A 13 -0.29 14.49 -18.80
C THR A 13 -1.05 15.32 -17.77
N GLY A 14 -1.20 16.62 -18.06
CA GLY A 14 -2.00 17.55 -17.26
C GLY A 14 -1.26 18.14 -16.06
N LYS A 15 -2.01 18.79 -15.16
CA LYS A 15 -1.50 19.50 -13.96
C LYS A 15 -0.68 18.58 -13.03
N TYR A 16 -1.00 17.30 -13.01
CA TYR A 16 -0.39 16.30 -12.13
C TYR A 16 0.66 15.42 -12.84
N LYS A 17 1.15 15.85 -14.00
CA LYS A 17 2.19 15.13 -14.75
C LYS A 17 3.39 14.79 -13.86
N GLY A 18 3.84 13.53 -13.92
CA GLY A 18 4.97 13.04 -13.13
C GLY A 18 4.62 12.59 -11.71
N LYS A 19 3.40 12.86 -11.23
CA LYS A 19 2.96 12.31 -9.93
C LYS A 19 2.67 10.82 -10.04
N GLN A 20 3.03 10.11 -8.97
CA GLN A 20 2.69 8.71 -8.78
C GLN A 20 1.65 8.58 -7.68
N GLY A 21 0.74 7.64 -7.83
CA GLY A 21 -0.29 7.36 -6.82
C GLY A 21 -0.85 5.96 -6.98
N LYS A 22 -1.56 5.50 -5.96
CA LYS A 22 -2.26 4.22 -6.01
C LYS A 22 -3.64 4.39 -6.63
N VAL A 23 -4.07 3.40 -7.37
CA VAL A 23 -5.41 3.35 -7.94
C VAL A 23 -6.42 2.95 -6.87
N LEU A 24 -7.33 3.87 -6.54
CA LEU A 24 -8.40 3.67 -5.55
C LEU A 24 -9.62 3.00 -6.16
N LYS A 25 -9.95 3.35 -7.41
CA LYS A 25 -11.13 2.80 -8.11
C LYS A 25 -10.88 2.78 -9.60
N THR A 26 -11.44 1.76 -10.26
CA THR A 26 -11.40 1.63 -11.71
C THR A 26 -12.81 1.54 -12.26
N ASP A 27 -13.08 2.25 -13.35
CA ASP A 27 -14.30 2.12 -14.15
C ASP A 27 -13.94 1.58 -15.53
N PRO A 28 -14.10 0.25 -15.74
CA PRO A 28 -13.75 -0.36 -17.02
C PRO A 28 -14.67 0.06 -18.17
N LYS A 29 -15.93 0.40 -17.88
CA LYS A 29 -16.90 0.84 -18.89
C LYS A 29 -16.61 2.25 -19.38
N GLY A 30 -16.35 3.16 -18.44
CA GLY A 30 -16.04 4.55 -18.75
C GLY A 30 -14.57 4.79 -19.12
N GLY A 31 -13.69 3.78 -19.04
CA GLY A 31 -12.26 3.93 -19.32
C GLY A 31 -11.55 4.89 -18.35
N LYS A 32 -12.03 5.01 -17.12
CA LYS A 32 -11.54 5.97 -16.12
C LYS A 32 -11.00 5.29 -14.88
N VAL A 33 -10.06 5.98 -14.21
CA VAL A 33 -9.46 5.55 -12.94
C VAL A 33 -9.41 6.70 -11.96
N ILE A 34 -9.60 6.39 -10.68
CA ILE A 34 -9.39 7.33 -9.57
C ILE A 34 -8.06 6.98 -8.93
N VAL A 35 -7.18 7.96 -8.81
CA VAL A 35 -5.81 7.81 -8.30
C VAL A 35 -5.66 8.68 -7.08
N GLU A 36 -5.08 8.13 -6.03
CA GLU A 36 -4.81 8.80 -4.77
C GLU A 36 -3.98 10.08 -4.97
N GLY A 37 -4.46 11.20 -4.43
CA GLY A 37 -3.78 12.48 -4.47
C GLY A 37 -3.70 13.15 -5.85
N VAL A 38 -4.44 12.66 -6.85
CA VAL A 38 -4.46 13.18 -8.23
C VAL A 38 -5.86 13.68 -8.58
N ALA A 39 -5.92 14.76 -9.34
CA ALA A 39 -7.18 15.40 -9.80
C ALA A 39 -8.14 15.75 -8.64
N ILE A 40 -7.60 16.31 -7.56
CA ILE A 40 -8.35 16.71 -6.39
C ILE A 40 -9.30 17.85 -6.78
N VAL A 41 -10.58 17.69 -6.46
CA VAL A 41 -11.66 18.67 -6.68
C VAL A 41 -12.41 18.94 -5.39
N HIS A 42 -12.85 20.18 -5.24
CA HIS A 42 -13.69 20.62 -4.12
C HIS A 42 -15.12 20.70 -4.61
N LYS A 43 -15.99 19.82 -4.10
CA LYS A 43 -17.41 19.77 -4.43
C LYS A 43 -18.23 20.45 -3.34
N HIS A 44 -19.12 21.33 -3.73
CA HIS A 44 -20.08 21.92 -2.82
C HIS A 44 -21.34 21.05 -2.77
N GLU A 45 -21.52 20.35 -1.65
CA GLU A 45 -22.71 19.55 -1.40
C GLU A 45 -23.74 20.36 -0.60
N LYS A 46 -24.92 20.53 -1.20
CA LYS A 46 -26.06 21.16 -0.51
C LYS A 46 -26.74 20.13 0.39
N ALA A 47 -27.23 20.59 1.55
CA ALA A 47 -28.07 19.78 2.42
C ALA A 47 -29.30 19.26 1.66
N ARG A 48 -29.55 17.98 1.72
CA ARG A 48 -30.73 17.34 1.08
C ARG A 48 -31.86 17.10 2.06
N LYS A 49 -31.55 17.03 3.35
CA LYS A 49 -32.50 16.83 4.44
C LYS A 49 -32.33 17.94 5.45
N THR A 50 -33.37 18.19 6.26
CA THR A 50 -33.38 19.19 7.34
C THR A 50 -32.32 18.94 8.41
N THR A 51 -31.87 17.68 8.55
CA THR A 51 -30.83 17.26 9.51
C THR A 51 -29.41 17.40 8.95
N ASP A 52 -29.26 17.61 7.65
CA ASP A 52 -27.94 17.68 7.02
C ASP A 52 -27.47 19.14 6.95
N THR A 53 -26.18 19.36 7.04
CA THR A 53 -25.55 20.67 6.82
C THR A 53 -24.83 20.70 5.48
N SER A 54 -24.88 21.84 4.79
CA SER A 54 -24.10 22.04 3.56
C SER A 54 -22.61 22.00 3.87
N ARG A 55 -21.84 21.31 3.04
CA ARG A 55 -20.39 21.15 3.25
C ARG A 55 -19.60 21.17 1.94
N ILE A 56 -18.33 21.49 2.05
CA ILE A 56 -17.37 21.34 0.94
C ILE A 56 -16.66 20.00 1.14
N VAL A 57 -16.77 19.13 0.14
CA VAL A 57 -16.12 17.82 0.13
C VAL A 57 -14.96 17.85 -0.84
N THR A 58 -13.80 17.39 -0.38
CA THR A 58 -12.60 17.26 -1.21
C THR A 58 -12.47 15.80 -1.62
N GLU A 59 -12.54 15.53 -2.91
CA GLU A 59 -12.49 14.18 -3.47
C GLU A 59 -11.57 14.13 -4.70
N GLU A 60 -11.03 12.96 -4.99
CA GLU A 60 -10.30 12.70 -6.22
C GLU A 60 -11.28 12.50 -7.38
N SER A 61 -11.05 13.21 -8.47
CA SER A 61 -11.82 13.09 -9.70
C SER A 61 -11.28 11.96 -10.59
N PRO A 62 -12.14 11.26 -11.33
CA PRO A 62 -11.69 10.22 -12.26
C PRO A 62 -10.93 10.83 -13.43
N ILE A 63 -9.80 10.22 -13.79
CA ILE A 63 -8.97 10.56 -14.93
C ILE A 63 -9.01 9.45 -15.99
N ASP A 64 -8.75 9.76 -17.24
CA ASP A 64 -8.73 8.79 -18.33
C ASP A 64 -7.54 7.84 -18.21
N VAL A 65 -7.76 6.57 -18.53
CA VAL A 65 -6.74 5.51 -18.47
C VAL A 65 -5.57 5.78 -19.41
N SER A 66 -5.81 6.47 -20.54
CA SER A 66 -4.76 6.84 -21.49
C SER A 66 -3.72 7.80 -20.91
N ASN A 67 -4.09 8.55 -19.87
CA ASN A 67 -3.24 9.54 -19.20
C ASN A 67 -2.38 8.95 -18.08
N VAL A 68 -2.42 7.63 -17.87
CA VAL A 68 -1.66 6.96 -16.80
C VAL A 68 -0.93 5.72 -17.31
N GLU A 69 0.23 5.44 -16.74
CA GLU A 69 0.98 4.20 -16.95
C GLU A 69 1.25 3.49 -15.62
N VAL A 70 1.23 2.16 -15.64
CA VAL A 70 1.53 1.34 -14.46
C VAL A 70 3.02 1.40 -14.15
N VAL A 71 3.36 1.61 -12.89
CA VAL A 71 4.73 1.51 -12.37
C VAL A 71 4.99 0.08 -11.92
N CYS A 72 6.04 -0.53 -12.43
CA CYS A 72 6.42 -1.88 -12.05
C CYS A 72 7.11 -1.88 -10.68
N ASP A 73 6.59 -2.66 -9.73
CA ASP A 73 7.16 -2.78 -8.37
C ASP A 73 8.59 -3.36 -8.35
N LYS A 74 8.98 -4.16 -9.37
CA LYS A 74 10.32 -4.75 -9.45
C LYS A 74 11.38 -3.84 -10.04
N CYS A 75 11.08 -3.13 -11.13
CA CYS A 75 12.07 -2.27 -11.80
C CYS A 75 11.87 -0.77 -11.52
N GLY A 76 10.80 -0.36 -10.82
CA GLY A 76 10.51 1.03 -10.49
C GLY A 76 10.15 1.93 -11.68
N LYS A 77 10.04 1.38 -12.89
CA LYS A 77 9.81 2.16 -14.11
C LYS A 77 8.37 2.07 -14.56
N ALA A 78 7.82 3.19 -15.01
CA ALA A 78 6.54 3.21 -15.71
C ALA A 78 6.63 2.41 -17.00
N THR A 79 5.65 1.57 -17.27
CA THR A 79 5.68 0.62 -18.39
C THR A 79 4.28 0.29 -18.88
N ARG A 80 4.19 -0.01 -20.17
CA ARG A 80 3.01 -0.63 -20.74
C ARG A 80 2.90 -2.08 -20.27
N VAL A 81 1.67 -2.53 -20.05
CA VAL A 81 1.37 -3.89 -19.64
C VAL A 81 1.34 -4.80 -20.86
N ALA A 82 2.08 -5.91 -20.79
CA ALA A 82 1.92 -7.05 -21.68
C ALA A 82 1.14 -8.16 -20.94
N HIS A 83 0.68 -9.16 -21.65
CA HIS A 83 0.00 -10.32 -21.11
C HIS A 83 0.80 -11.56 -21.48
N SER A 84 1.00 -12.45 -20.51
CA SER A 84 1.53 -13.79 -20.75
C SER A 84 0.63 -14.82 -20.07
N GLU A 85 0.73 -16.06 -20.48
CA GLU A 85 0.03 -17.16 -19.86
C GLU A 85 1.00 -17.90 -18.94
N VAL A 86 0.60 -18.04 -17.69
CA VAL A 86 1.34 -18.79 -16.68
C VAL A 86 0.33 -19.68 -15.96
N ASP A 87 0.59 -20.98 -15.92
CA ASP A 87 -0.30 -22.00 -15.36
C ASP A 87 -1.73 -21.94 -15.95
N GLY A 88 -1.86 -21.70 -17.28
CA GLY A 88 -3.15 -21.60 -17.97
C GLY A 88 -3.97 -20.35 -17.64
N LYS A 89 -3.39 -19.37 -16.95
CA LYS A 89 -4.02 -18.08 -16.61
C LYS A 89 -3.29 -16.93 -17.27
N LYS A 90 -4.08 -15.99 -17.81
CA LYS A 90 -3.53 -14.72 -18.33
C LYS A 90 -3.11 -13.84 -17.18
N VAL A 91 -1.83 -13.48 -17.13
CA VAL A 91 -1.24 -12.57 -16.15
C VAL A 91 -0.66 -11.35 -16.83
N ARG A 92 -0.69 -10.22 -16.12
CA ARG A 92 -0.07 -8.97 -16.59
C ARG A 92 1.42 -8.99 -16.30
N VAL A 93 2.22 -8.65 -17.29
CA VAL A 93 3.67 -8.58 -17.17
C VAL A 93 4.21 -7.23 -17.60
N CYS A 94 5.28 -6.81 -16.97
CA CYS A 94 6.01 -5.60 -17.33
C CYS A 94 6.74 -5.80 -18.66
N LYS A 95 6.51 -4.93 -19.65
CA LYS A 95 7.24 -4.99 -20.94
C LYS A 95 8.75 -4.75 -20.81
N LYS A 96 9.20 -4.06 -19.76
CA LYS A 96 10.61 -3.68 -19.60
C LYS A 96 11.46 -4.76 -18.92
N CYS A 97 10.91 -5.46 -17.92
CA CYS A 97 11.66 -6.44 -17.12
C CYS A 97 11.05 -7.84 -17.11
N GLY A 98 9.90 -8.06 -17.78
CA GLY A 98 9.22 -9.36 -17.79
C GLY A 98 8.57 -9.77 -16.47
N ALA A 99 8.62 -8.93 -15.45
CA ALA A 99 8.09 -9.25 -14.13
C ALA A 99 6.57 -9.29 -14.12
N VAL A 100 5.98 -10.24 -13.39
CA VAL A 100 4.55 -10.33 -13.16
C VAL A 100 4.09 -9.16 -12.29
N LEU A 101 3.08 -8.41 -12.75
CA LEU A 101 2.50 -7.26 -12.06
C LEU A 101 1.36 -7.67 -11.13
N ASP A 102 0.75 -8.83 -11.33
CA ASP A 102 -0.36 -9.30 -10.52
C ASP A 102 0.13 -9.80 -9.15
N LYS A 103 -0.13 -9.03 -8.10
CA LYS A 103 0.32 -9.31 -6.72
C LYS A 103 -0.17 -10.66 -6.16
N ALA A 104 -1.34 -11.11 -6.58
CA ALA A 104 -1.88 -12.41 -6.18
C ALA A 104 -1.03 -13.58 -6.71
N TYR A 105 -0.41 -13.42 -7.88
CA TYR A 105 0.43 -14.45 -8.50
C TYR A 105 1.85 -14.42 -7.98
N SER A 106 2.41 -13.24 -7.73
CA SER A 106 3.78 -13.10 -7.20
C SER A 106 3.93 -13.68 -5.78
N LYS A 107 2.85 -13.74 -5.00
CA LYS A 107 2.85 -14.38 -3.67
C LYS A 107 2.93 -15.91 -3.75
N LYS A 108 2.33 -16.53 -4.80
CA LYS A 108 2.39 -17.99 -4.99
C LYS A 108 3.78 -18.48 -5.40
N SER A 109 4.52 -17.72 -6.19
CA SER A 109 5.89 -18.08 -6.58
C SER A 109 6.87 -18.03 -5.40
N LYS A 110 6.73 -17.05 -4.49
CA LYS A 110 7.57 -16.98 -3.28
C LYS A 110 7.32 -18.12 -2.30
N THR A 111 6.09 -18.64 -2.26
CA THR A 111 5.76 -19.77 -1.35
C THR A 111 6.30 -21.11 -1.88
N LYS A 112 6.48 -21.26 -3.21
CA LYS A 112 7.09 -22.47 -3.79
C LYS A 112 8.61 -22.51 -3.59
N GLU A 113 9.29 -21.36 -3.67
CA GLU A 113 10.75 -21.30 -3.42
C GLU A 113 11.13 -21.50 -1.95
N VAL A 114 10.23 -21.18 -1.00
CA VAL A 114 10.49 -21.37 0.44
C VAL A 114 10.21 -22.79 0.92
N VAL A 115 9.47 -23.61 0.15
CA VAL A 115 9.15 -24.99 0.52
C VAL A 115 10.23 -25.98 0.07
N GLU A 116 11.05 -25.64 -0.94
CA GLU A 116 12.16 -26.51 -1.38
C GLU A 116 13.44 -26.35 -0.55
N GLU A 117 13.56 -25.28 0.27
CA GLU A 117 14.79 -25.03 1.07
C GLU A 117 14.71 -25.52 2.53
N LYS A 118 13.63 -26.24 2.91
CA LYS A 118 13.41 -26.73 4.29
C LYS A 118 13.45 -28.24 4.48
N THR A 119 14.18 -28.97 3.64
CA THR A 119 14.44 -30.38 3.88
C THR A 119 15.95 -30.66 3.91
N GLU A 120 16.65 -30.12 4.92
CA GLU A 120 17.87 -30.71 5.46
C GLU A 120 18.38 -29.88 6.64
N ALA A 121 18.17 -30.36 7.86
CA ALA A 121 19.06 -30.08 8.96
C ALA A 121 18.82 -31.07 10.11
N PRO A 122 19.89 -31.66 10.69
CA PRO A 122 19.81 -32.81 11.60
C PRO A 122 19.56 -32.39 13.06
N LYS A 123 18.87 -33.29 13.74
CA LYS A 123 18.69 -33.34 15.18
C LYS A 123 20.02 -33.34 15.94
N LYS A 124 20.19 -32.45 16.92
CA LYS A 124 21.01 -32.76 18.11
C LYS A 124 20.34 -32.29 19.40
N ARG A 125 20.12 -33.28 20.24
CA ARG A 125 19.62 -33.23 21.62
C ARG A 125 20.73 -32.70 22.54
N THR A 126 20.29 -32.11 23.63
CA THR A 126 20.80 -32.15 25.02
C THR A 126 20.78 -30.75 25.59
N ARG A 127 20.50 -30.43 26.84
CA ARG A 127 20.22 -31.12 28.08
C ARG A 127 19.84 -30.03 29.08
N LYS A 128 18.92 -30.36 29.97
CA LYS A 128 18.51 -29.58 31.16
C LYS A 128 19.72 -29.02 31.95
N ARG A 129 19.55 -27.83 32.48
CA ARG A 129 19.93 -27.60 33.89
C ARG A 129 19.20 -26.37 34.46
N SER A 130 18.48 -26.63 35.53
CA SER A 130 17.82 -25.76 36.49
C SER A 130 18.85 -25.08 37.42
N THR A 131 18.59 -23.83 37.80
CA THR A 131 18.79 -23.26 39.15
C THR A 131 18.17 -21.86 39.16
N LYS A 132 17.37 -21.67 39.94
CA LYS A 132 16.69 -21.12 41.08
C LYS A 132 17.60 -20.15 41.86
N THR A 133 17.09 -18.97 42.18
CA THR A 133 17.24 -18.08 43.36
C THR A 133 17.03 -16.65 42.88
N ALA A 134 15.98 -15.97 43.23
CA ALA A 134 15.51 -15.38 44.48
C ALA A 134 16.12 -14.00 44.79
N GLU A 135 15.22 -13.09 45.10
CA GLU A 135 15.34 -11.93 46.00
C GLU A 135 16.12 -10.73 45.47
N GLU A 136 15.79 -9.52 45.75
CA GLU A 136 14.80 -8.80 46.57
C GLU A 136 15.03 -7.30 46.39
N ASN A 137 13.97 -6.53 46.45
CA ASN A 137 13.80 -5.27 47.17
C ASN A 137 14.29 -3.90 46.69
N GLN A 138 13.32 -3.02 46.88
CA GLN A 138 13.29 -1.64 47.39
C GLN A 138 13.38 -0.55 46.33
N GLU A 139 12.23 0.13 46.02
CA GLU A 139 11.58 1.19 46.81
C GLU A 139 12.50 2.37 47.15
N THR A 140 12.22 3.50 46.52
CA THR A 140 12.12 4.81 47.19
C THR A 140 11.50 5.87 46.28
N THR A 141 10.34 6.28 46.64
CA THR A 141 9.69 7.59 46.72
C THR A 141 10.64 8.79 46.85
N VAL A 142 10.18 9.90 46.33
CA VAL A 142 9.98 11.27 46.86
C VAL A 142 9.87 12.21 45.68
N GLU A 143 8.71 12.81 45.45
CA GLU A 143 8.13 14.00 46.05
C GLU A 143 8.88 15.30 45.75
N SER A 144 8.17 16.16 45.18
CA SER A 144 7.72 17.51 45.55
C SER A 144 8.30 18.62 44.67
N THR A 145 7.41 19.39 44.26
CA THR A 145 6.87 20.70 44.58
C THR A 145 7.32 21.86 43.70
N SER A 146 6.28 22.56 43.33
CA SER A 146 6.00 23.99 43.40
C SER A 146 6.56 24.87 42.27
N ALA A 147 5.66 25.44 41.53
CA ALA A 147 4.95 26.70 41.69
C ALA A 147 5.84 27.92 41.40
N VAL A 148 5.23 28.84 40.68
CA VAL A 148 5.20 30.29 40.84
C VAL A 148 5.42 31.05 39.54
N THR A 149 4.29 31.56 39.04
CA THR A 149 3.93 32.96 38.77
C THR A 149 4.89 33.91 38.06
N GLY A 150 4.27 34.78 37.27
CA GLY A 150 4.65 36.14 36.93
C GLY A 150 4.64 36.39 35.45
N GLU A 151 3.53 36.99 34.89
CA GLU A 151 3.34 38.46 34.71
C GLU A 151 4.49 39.13 33.94
N GLU A 152 4.24 39.50 32.74
CA GLU A 152 3.93 40.79 32.13
C GLU A 152 3.67 40.62 30.65
#